data_02dc4f6810383fbfc4a56f01bb9e4a3e
#
_entry.id   02dc4f6810383fbfc4a56f01bb9e4a3e
#
_cell.length_a   1.000
_cell.length_b   1.000
_cell.length_c   1.000
_cell.angle_alpha   90.00
_cell.angle_beta   90.00
_cell.angle_gamma   90.00
#
_symmetry.space_group_name_H-M   'P 1'
#
loop_
_entity.id
_entity.type
_entity.pdbx_description
1 polymer ?
#
loop_
_entity_poly.entity_id
_entity_poly.type
_entity_poly.pdbx_seq_one_letter_code
_entity_poly.pdbx_strand_id
1 'polypeptide(L)'
;DMKTNDIVYGVHAVTEALLANTGNKLYLQEDLRGKNVEKVKELATEKKVSISWTSKKSLSEMTEGAVHQGFVLRVSEFAYTDFEAMLKMAEREENPLLLILDGLTDPHNLGSILRTADATNVTGVIIPKHRAVGVTPVVAKTSTGAVEHIPIARVTNLSQALDKLKHAGFWIFGTDMNGTLSTKWNTAGKLALIIGNEGKGISANIKKQVDEMITIPMNGHVQSLNASVAAAILMYEVFRNRL
;
A
#
# COMPACT_ATOMS: atom_id res chain seq x y z
N ASP A 1 12.06 23.06 0.64
CA ASP A 1 12.06 22.21 1.85
C ASP A 1 11.80 20.76 1.42
N MET A 2 12.87 19.94 1.43
CA MET A 2 12.72 18.51 1.17
C MET A 2 12.01 17.86 2.35
N LYS A 3 10.86 17.28 2.10
CA LYS A 3 10.21 16.42 3.09
C LYS A 3 10.98 15.09 3.13
N THR A 4 11.23 14.55 4.30
CA THR A 4 11.90 13.26 4.53
C THR A 4 11.28 12.08 3.77
N ASN A 5 10.03 12.23 3.35
CA ASN A 5 9.29 11.22 2.58
C ASN A 5 9.70 11.13 1.09
N ASP A 6 10.54 12.07 0.60
CA ASP A 6 10.94 12.15 -0.81
C ASP A 6 12.29 11.50 -1.08
N ILE A 7 12.88 10.86 -0.08
CA ILE A 7 14.18 10.21 -0.19
C ILE A 7 14.17 8.78 0.33
N VAL A 8 15.04 7.95 -0.27
CA VAL A 8 15.46 6.65 0.28
C VAL A 8 16.97 6.67 0.46
N TYR A 9 17.47 5.90 1.39
CA TYR A 9 18.90 5.87 1.70
C TYR A 9 19.39 4.46 2.05
N GLY A 10 20.70 4.27 1.95
CA GLY A 10 21.33 2.96 2.08
C GLY A 10 21.37 2.20 0.76
N VAL A 11 22.34 1.28 0.65
CA VAL A 11 22.61 0.55 -0.60
C VAL A 11 21.39 -0.20 -1.13
N HIS A 12 20.72 -0.98 -0.29
CA HIS A 12 19.60 -1.83 -0.71
C HIS A 12 18.37 -1.02 -1.12
N ALA A 13 17.97 -0.04 -0.32
CA ALA A 13 16.81 0.80 -0.60
C ALA A 13 17.02 1.63 -1.87
N VAL A 14 18.22 2.21 -2.05
CA VAL A 14 18.56 2.98 -3.25
C VAL A 14 18.57 2.09 -4.49
N THR A 15 19.16 0.90 -4.40
CA THR A 15 19.18 -0.07 -5.51
C THR A 15 17.75 -0.46 -5.94
N GLU A 16 16.89 -0.80 -4.99
CA GLU A 16 15.51 -1.17 -5.28
C GLU A 16 14.71 -0.02 -5.90
N ALA A 17 14.89 1.19 -5.39
CA ALA A 17 14.21 2.37 -5.93
C ALA A 17 14.64 2.68 -7.36
N LEU A 18 15.93 2.53 -7.66
CA LEU A 18 16.44 2.69 -9.03
C LEU A 18 15.85 1.62 -9.97
N LEU A 19 15.81 0.36 -9.53
CA LEU A 19 15.20 -0.73 -10.31
C LEU A 19 13.72 -0.51 -10.56
N ALA A 20 13.01 0.12 -9.62
CA ALA A 20 11.60 0.46 -9.75
C ALA A 20 11.34 1.74 -10.57
N ASN A 21 12.36 2.36 -11.16
CA ASN A 21 12.26 3.60 -11.95
C ASN A 21 11.67 4.80 -11.18
N THR A 22 11.87 4.87 -9.87
CA THR A 22 11.33 5.94 -9.01
C THR A 22 12.35 7.03 -8.68
N GLY A 23 13.62 6.82 -9.03
CA GLY A 23 14.70 7.75 -8.70
C GLY A 23 14.72 9.00 -9.56
N ASN A 24 14.92 10.16 -8.93
CA ASN A 24 15.07 11.46 -9.60
C ASN A 24 16.50 11.95 -9.59
N LYS A 25 17.18 11.84 -8.45
CA LYS A 25 18.56 12.27 -8.28
C LYS A 25 19.27 11.44 -7.22
N LEU A 26 20.43 10.92 -7.58
CA LEU A 26 21.28 10.14 -6.68
C LEU A 26 22.36 11.05 -6.08
N TYR A 27 22.48 11.02 -4.75
CA TYR A 27 23.55 11.67 -4.00
C TYR A 27 24.49 10.61 -3.44
N LEU A 28 25.76 10.72 -3.76
CA LEU A 28 26.82 9.82 -3.29
C LEU A 28 27.83 10.59 -2.44
N GLN A 29 28.35 9.94 -1.40
CA GLN A 29 29.41 10.51 -0.58
C GLN A 29 30.72 10.62 -1.37
N GLU A 30 31.37 11.77 -1.32
CA GLU A 30 32.52 12.13 -2.14
C GLU A 30 33.69 11.14 -2.07
N ASP A 31 33.94 10.60 -0.90
CA ASP A 31 35.06 9.67 -0.63
C ASP A 31 34.64 8.18 -0.71
N LEU A 32 33.41 7.91 -1.11
CA LEU A 32 32.89 6.55 -1.18
C LEU A 32 33.56 5.76 -2.31
N ARG A 33 34.02 4.55 -1.98
CA ARG A 33 34.69 3.64 -2.91
C ARG A 33 34.17 2.21 -2.70
N GLY A 34 34.31 1.38 -3.70
CA GLY A 34 34.00 -0.04 -3.62
C GLY A 34 33.00 -0.52 -4.66
N LYS A 35 32.69 -1.82 -4.61
CA LYS A 35 31.82 -2.49 -5.58
C LYS A 35 30.39 -1.96 -5.55
N ASN A 36 29.86 -1.63 -4.37
CA ASN A 36 28.49 -1.14 -4.23
C ASN A 36 28.30 0.22 -4.92
N VAL A 37 29.28 1.11 -4.76
CA VAL A 37 29.27 2.43 -5.41
C VAL A 37 29.27 2.28 -6.94
N GLU A 38 30.11 1.40 -7.48
CA GLU A 38 30.19 1.18 -8.92
C GLU A 38 28.88 0.60 -9.48
N LYS A 39 28.29 -0.38 -8.80
CA LYS A 39 27.02 -0.96 -9.21
C LYS A 39 25.88 0.06 -9.19
N VAL A 40 25.79 0.86 -8.14
CA VAL A 40 24.73 1.88 -8.02
C VAL A 40 24.92 2.98 -9.07
N LYS A 41 26.15 3.38 -9.36
CA LYS A 41 26.45 4.34 -10.44
C LYS A 41 26.02 3.82 -11.81
N GLU A 42 26.36 2.57 -12.14
CA GLU A 42 25.96 1.94 -13.39
C GLU A 42 24.45 1.90 -13.53
N LEU A 43 23.76 1.49 -12.46
CA LEU A 43 22.30 1.40 -12.44
C LEU A 43 21.64 2.79 -12.59
N ALA A 44 22.16 3.80 -11.90
CA ALA A 44 21.67 5.17 -12.04
C ALA A 44 21.85 5.70 -13.46
N THR A 45 22.98 5.41 -14.08
CA THR A 45 23.26 5.80 -15.47
C THR A 45 22.31 5.10 -16.45
N GLU A 46 22.11 3.80 -16.29
CA GLU A 46 21.14 3.02 -17.07
C GLU A 46 19.73 3.58 -16.96
N LYS A 47 19.32 3.96 -15.75
CA LYS A 47 18.01 4.54 -15.46
C LYS A 47 17.91 6.04 -15.77
N LYS A 48 18.96 6.63 -16.28
CA LYS A 48 19.05 8.07 -16.60
C LYS A 48 18.82 8.98 -15.40
N VAL A 49 19.25 8.55 -14.24
CA VAL A 49 19.20 9.31 -12.99
C VAL A 49 20.50 10.09 -12.83
N SER A 50 20.40 11.40 -12.61
CA SER A 50 21.55 12.25 -12.39
C SER A 50 22.26 11.92 -11.07
N ILE A 51 23.61 12.01 -11.08
CA ILE A 51 24.45 11.72 -9.92
C ILE A 51 25.10 13.01 -9.43
N SER A 52 25.05 13.25 -8.14
CA SER A 52 25.74 14.35 -7.47
C SER A 52 26.58 13.80 -6.32
N TRP A 53 27.83 14.25 -6.23
CA TRP A 53 28.73 13.88 -5.14
C TRP A 53 28.69 14.98 -4.07
N THR A 54 28.57 14.58 -2.81
CA THR A 54 28.44 15.51 -1.70
C THR A 54 29.09 14.98 -0.42
N SER A 55 29.21 15.84 0.59
CA SER A 55 29.84 15.47 1.86
C SER A 55 28.93 14.54 2.70
N LYS A 56 29.56 13.74 3.55
CA LYS A 56 28.86 12.92 4.54
C LYS A 56 27.92 13.77 5.41
N LYS A 57 28.34 14.98 5.77
CA LYS A 57 27.52 15.92 6.56
C LYS A 57 26.22 16.26 5.84
N SER A 58 26.30 16.59 4.55
CA SER A 58 25.10 16.89 3.74
C SER A 58 24.16 15.71 3.67
N LEU A 59 24.68 14.49 3.48
CA LEU A 59 23.85 13.28 3.46
C LEU A 59 23.18 13.03 4.82
N SER A 60 23.90 13.24 5.91
CA SER A 60 23.36 13.10 7.26
C SER A 60 22.25 14.12 7.56
N GLU A 61 22.40 15.35 7.07
CA GLU A 61 21.36 16.38 7.16
C GLU A 61 20.11 15.99 6.33
N MET A 62 20.28 15.48 5.12
CA MET A 62 19.18 15.00 4.28
C MET A 62 18.39 13.87 4.92
N THR A 63 19.07 12.99 5.66
CA THR A 63 18.48 11.78 6.26
C THR A 63 18.14 11.94 7.75
N GLU A 64 18.25 13.15 8.28
CA GLU A 64 18.00 13.44 9.70
C GLU A 64 18.85 12.55 10.64
N GLY A 65 20.08 12.31 10.27
CA GLY A 65 21.03 11.50 11.04
C GLY A 65 20.89 9.99 10.90
N ALA A 66 20.10 9.51 9.96
CA ALA A 66 19.95 8.08 9.72
C ALA A 66 21.23 7.44 9.12
N VAL A 67 21.34 6.13 9.20
CA VAL A 67 22.46 5.37 8.62
C VAL A 67 22.27 5.25 7.10
N HIS A 68 22.86 6.16 6.35
CA HIS A 68 22.70 6.26 4.90
C HIS A 68 23.77 5.51 4.08
N GLN A 69 24.86 5.03 4.70
CA GLN A 69 25.94 4.28 4.04
C GLN A 69 26.61 5.03 2.87
N GLY A 70 26.43 6.33 2.76
CA GLY A 70 26.93 7.15 1.64
C GLY A 70 26.01 7.20 0.41
N PHE A 71 24.80 6.67 0.50
CA PHE A 71 23.83 6.60 -0.60
C PHE A 71 22.51 7.25 -0.19
N VAL A 72 22.10 8.27 -0.93
CA VAL A 72 20.78 8.91 -0.78
C VAL A 72 20.20 9.13 -2.18
N LEU A 73 18.96 8.70 -2.37
CA LEU A 73 18.24 8.88 -3.63
C LEU A 73 16.96 9.68 -3.38
N ARG A 74 16.83 10.79 -4.11
CA ARG A 74 15.52 11.49 -4.18
C ARG A 74 14.62 10.67 -5.09
N VAL A 75 13.41 10.39 -4.61
CA VAL A 75 12.42 9.60 -5.34
C VAL A 75 11.19 10.44 -5.67
N SER A 76 10.49 10.05 -6.73
CA SER A 76 9.17 10.59 -7.02
C SER A 76 8.18 10.06 -5.98
N GLU A 77 7.39 10.95 -5.40
CA GLU A 77 6.28 10.53 -4.57
C GLU A 77 5.27 9.76 -5.43
N PHE A 78 4.74 8.67 -4.89
CA PHE A 78 3.67 7.93 -5.56
C PHE A 78 2.44 8.84 -5.75
N ALA A 79 1.88 8.86 -6.96
CA ALA A 79 0.70 9.66 -7.28
C ALA A 79 -0.58 8.95 -6.80
N TYR A 80 -1.02 9.27 -5.58
CA TYR A 80 -2.29 8.75 -5.05
C TYR A 80 -3.47 9.33 -5.80
N THR A 81 -4.51 8.51 -5.97
CA THR A 81 -5.80 8.96 -6.50
C THR A 81 -6.53 9.77 -5.43
N ASP A 82 -7.14 10.89 -5.81
CA ASP A 82 -8.01 11.63 -4.92
C ASP A 82 -9.23 10.78 -4.52
N PHE A 83 -9.59 10.79 -3.22
CA PHE A 83 -10.68 9.98 -2.70
C PHE A 83 -12.03 10.30 -3.36
N GLU A 84 -12.35 11.57 -3.56
CA GLU A 84 -13.61 11.96 -4.22
C GLU A 84 -13.64 11.50 -5.70
N ALA A 85 -12.50 11.56 -6.38
CA ALA A 85 -12.37 11.02 -7.73
C ALA A 85 -12.58 9.49 -7.75
N MET A 86 -12.05 8.78 -6.76
CA MET A 86 -12.26 7.34 -6.61
C MET A 86 -13.74 6.99 -6.39
N LEU A 87 -14.45 7.76 -5.56
CA LEU A 87 -15.90 7.58 -5.37
C LEU A 87 -16.67 7.74 -6.68
N LYS A 88 -16.34 8.74 -7.48
CA LYS A 88 -16.96 8.96 -8.80
C LYS A 88 -16.68 7.81 -9.76
N MET A 89 -15.48 7.27 -9.74
CA MET A 89 -15.15 6.07 -10.52
C MET A 89 -16.00 4.88 -10.10
N ALA A 90 -16.12 4.65 -8.80
CA ALA A 90 -16.90 3.56 -8.23
C ALA A 90 -18.40 3.68 -8.53
N GLU A 91 -18.95 4.89 -8.54
CA GLU A 91 -20.37 5.11 -8.87
C GLU A 91 -20.73 4.72 -10.30
N ARG A 92 -19.76 4.68 -11.21
CA ARG A 92 -19.96 4.25 -12.59
C ARG A 92 -20.05 2.75 -12.78
N GLU A 93 -19.64 1.98 -11.77
CA GLU A 93 -19.71 0.53 -11.79
C GLU A 93 -21.02 0.07 -11.14
N GLU A 94 -21.60 -1.00 -11.68
CA GLU A 94 -22.81 -1.59 -11.11
C GLU A 94 -22.53 -2.23 -9.74
N ASN A 95 -21.42 -2.94 -9.64
CA ASN A 95 -21.01 -3.66 -8.44
C ASN A 95 -19.55 -3.35 -8.08
N PRO A 96 -19.25 -2.13 -7.60
CA PRO A 96 -17.87 -1.79 -7.22
C PRO A 96 -17.46 -2.48 -5.92
N LEU A 97 -16.19 -2.84 -5.83
CA LEU A 97 -15.56 -3.25 -4.58
C LEU A 97 -14.42 -2.30 -4.25
N LEU A 98 -14.55 -1.59 -3.13
CA LEU A 98 -13.48 -0.79 -2.55
C LEU A 98 -12.86 -1.55 -1.38
N LEU A 99 -11.54 -1.66 -1.38
CA LEU A 99 -10.79 -2.28 -0.30
C LEU A 99 -10.27 -1.19 0.62
N ILE A 100 -10.44 -1.36 1.93
CA ILE A 100 -10.00 -0.40 2.94
C ILE A 100 -9.03 -1.10 3.87
N LEU A 101 -7.83 -0.55 4.01
CA LEU A 101 -6.79 -1.14 4.83
C LEU A 101 -6.63 -0.30 6.10
N ASP A 102 -7.02 -0.86 7.24
CA ASP A 102 -6.99 -0.16 8.53
C ASP A 102 -5.68 -0.41 9.27
N GLY A 103 -4.66 0.37 8.91
CA GLY A 103 -3.40 0.39 9.65
C GLY A 103 -2.44 -0.75 9.34
N LEU A 104 -2.44 -1.29 8.13
CA LEU A 104 -1.40 -2.21 7.68
C LEU A 104 -0.03 -1.54 7.73
N THR A 105 0.96 -2.21 8.32
CA THR A 105 2.31 -1.68 8.49
C THR A 105 3.37 -2.42 7.69
N ASP A 106 3.09 -3.66 7.29
CA ASP A 106 4.02 -4.49 6.52
C ASP A 106 3.93 -4.17 5.01
N PRO A 107 5.00 -3.65 4.39
CA PRO A 107 5.01 -3.36 2.96
C PRO A 107 4.82 -4.60 2.07
N HIS A 108 5.22 -5.78 2.51
CA HIS A 108 5.01 -7.02 1.77
C HIS A 108 3.53 -7.42 1.74
N ASN A 109 2.82 -7.25 2.86
CA ASN A 109 1.37 -7.45 2.90
C ASN A 109 0.65 -6.47 1.99
N LEU A 110 1.00 -5.20 2.03
CA LEU A 110 0.39 -4.20 1.14
C LEU A 110 0.63 -4.55 -0.33
N GLY A 111 1.87 -4.86 -0.70
CA GLY A 111 2.18 -5.25 -2.08
C GLY A 111 1.41 -6.49 -2.56
N SER A 112 1.33 -7.52 -1.72
CA SER A 112 0.56 -8.74 -2.03
C SER A 112 -0.93 -8.46 -2.17
N ILE A 113 -1.50 -7.63 -1.31
CA ILE A 113 -2.92 -7.23 -1.39
C ILE A 113 -3.18 -6.48 -2.70
N LEU A 114 -2.33 -5.53 -3.06
CA LEU A 114 -2.50 -4.75 -4.29
C LEU A 114 -2.43 -5.64 -5.54
N ARG A 115 -1.52 -6.60 -5.54
CA ARG A 115 -1.42 -7.59 -6.62
C ARG A 115 -2.71 -8.40 -6.78
N THR A 116 -3.26 -8.90 -5.69
CA THR A 116 -4.53 -9.64 -5.70
C THR A 116 -5.71 -8.73 -6.07
N ALA A 117 -5.72 -7.49 -5.58
CA ALA A 117 -6.76 -6.52 -5.90
C ALA A 117 -6.84 -6.23 -7.40
N ASP A 118 -5.70 -6.06 -8.05
CA ASP A 118 -5.63 -5.91 -9.50
C ASP A 118 -6.15 -7.17 -10.22
N ALA A 119 -5.72 -8.35 -9.79
CA ALA A 119 -6.11 -9.63 -10.39
C ALA A 119 -7.61 -9.95 -10.23
N THR A 120 -8.26 -9.43 -9.20
CA THR A 120 -9.66 -9.72 -8.86
C THR A 120 -10.63 -8.57 -9.13
N ASN A 121 -10.22 -7.61 -9.95
CA ASN A 121 -11.05 -6.50 -10.39
C ASN A 121 -11.57 -5.61 -9.26
N VAL A 122 -10.78 -5.39 -8.23
CA VAL A 122 -11.09 -4.42 -7.17
C VAL A 122 -11.09 -3.02 -7.78
N THR A 123 -12.08 -2.21 -7.48
CA THR A 123 -12.27 -0.87 -8.05
C THR A 123 -11.21 0.11 -7.58
N GLY A 124 -10.84 0.02 -6.31
CA GLY A 124 -9.82 0.88 -5.71
C GLY A 124 -9.48 0.47 -4.29
N VAL A 125 -8.39 0.99 -3.78
CA VAL A 125 -7.87 0.72 -2.43
C VAL A 125 -7.70 2.02 -1.67
N ILE A 126 -8.14 2.05 -0.42
CA ILE A 126 -8.07 3.21 0.47
C ILE A 126 -7.16 2.87 1.63
N ILE A 127 -6.13 3.68 1.84
CA ILE A 127 -5.18 3.54 2.95
C ILE A 127 -5.15 4.81 3.80
N PRO A 128 -4.88 4.68 5.11
CA PRO A 128 -4.69 5.85 5.96
C PRO A 128 -3.33 6.51 5.70
N LYS A 129 -3.28 7.83 5.89
CA LYS A 129 -2.06 8.62 5.74
C LYS A 129 -1.07 8.40 6.90
N HIS A 130 -1.59 8.14 8.09
CA HIS A 130 -0.82 8.00 9.32
C HIS A 130 -0.89 6.58 9.87
N ARG A 131 0.17 6.13 10.55
CA ARG A 131 0.26 4.83 11.23
C ARG A 131 0.03 3.63 10.31
N ALA A 132 0.40 3.78 9.04
CA ALA A 132 0.27 2.74 8.03
C ALA A 132 1.38 2.87 7.00
N VAL A 133 1.69 1.76 6.35
CA VAL A 133 2.61 1.75 5.22
C VAL A 133 1.98 2.44 4.01
N GLY A 134 2.76 3.26 3.33
CA GLY A 134 2.37 3.85 2.05
C GLY A 134 2.94 3.06 0.86
N VAL A 135 2.68 3.55 -0.34
CA VAL A 135 3.25 2.97 -1.56
C VAL A 135 4.71 3.42 -1.70
N THR A 136 5.60 2.49 -1.43
CA THR A 136 7.05 2.63 -1.51
C THR A 136 7.59 1.81 -2.68
N PRO A 137 8.88 1.94 -3.05
CA PRO A 137 9.50 1.06 -4.04
C PRO A 137 9.39 -0.43 -3.70
N VAL A 138 9.46 -0.80 -2.43
CA VAL A 138 9.26 -2.19 -1.97
C VAL A 138 7.84 -2.66 -2.28
N VAL A 139 6.84 -1.85 -2.01
CA VAL A 139 5.44 -2.15 -2.31
C VAL A 139 5.22 -2.27 -3.82
N ALA A 140 5.78 -1.36 -4.62
CA ALA A 140 5.69 -1.41 -6.07
C ALA A 140 6.27 -2.73 -6.62
N LYS A 141 7.45 -3.15 -6.12
CA LYS A 141 8.10 -4.41 -6.50
C LYS A 141 7.28 -5.63 -6.08
N THR A 142 6.83 -5.68 -4.83
CA THR A 142 6.05 -6.81 -4.29
C THR A 142 4.70 -6.94 -4.99
N SER A 143 4.10 -5.84 -5.40
CA SER A 143 2.85 -5.84 -6.17
C SER A 143 3.02 -6.23 -7.64
N THR A 144 4.25 -6.43 -8.11
CA THR A 144 4.58 -6.73 -9.51
C THR A 144 3.97 -5.75 -10.51
N GLY A 145 3.98 -4.47 -10.17
CA GLY A 145 3.47 -3.39 -11.01
C GLY A 145 1.96 -3.11 -10.88
N ALA A 146 1.24 -3.81 -10.02
CA ALA A 146 -0.19 -3.58 -9.82
C ALA A 146 -0.52 -2.16 -9.35
N VAL A 147 0.42 -1.50 -8.65
CA VAL A 147 0.27 -0.09 -8.22
C VAL A 147 0.05 0.89 -9.38
N GLU A 148 0.42 0.53 -10.60
CA GLU A 148 0.24 1.36 -11.79
C GLU A 148 -1.16 1.21 -12.40
N HIS A 149 -1.89 0.17 -12.03
CA HIS A 149 -3.18 -0.19 -12.63
C HIS A 149 -4.35 0.01 -11.70
N ILE A 150 -4.15 -0.13 -10.39
CA ILE A 150 -5.23 -0.01 -9.42
C ILE A 150 -5.20 1.37 -8.75
N PRO A 151 -6.33 2.11 -8.72
CA PRO A 151 -6.41 3.37 -7.98
C PRO A 151 -6.19 3.15 -6.49
N ILE A 152 -5.32 3.97 -5.90
CA ILE A 152 -5.02 3.96 -4.46
C ILE A 152 -5.22 5.36 -3.93
N ALA A 153 -6.17 5.53 -3.01
CA ALA A 153 -6.41 6.78 -2.31
C ALA A 153 -5.81 6.71 -0.91
N ARG A 154 -5.25 7.83 -0.46
CA ARG A 154 -4.72 7.96 0.88
C ARG A 154 -5.51 9.04 1.63
N VAL A 155 -6.10 8.67 2.76
CA VAL A 155 -7.00 9.54 3.53
C VAL A 155 -6.43 9.86 4.90
N THR A 156 -6.68 11.07 5.39
CA THR A 156 -6.25 11.51 6.72
C THR A 156 -7.12 10.89 7.82
N ASN A 157 -8.42 10.73 7.54
CA ASN A 157 -9.41 10.22 8.51
C ASN A 157 -10.24 9.12 7.85
N LEU A 158 -9.95 7.88 8.25
CA LEU A 158 -10.62 6.70 7.69
C LEU A 158 -12.11 6.65 8.08
N SER A 159 -12.46 7.09 9.29
CA SER A 159 -13.84 7.16 9.77
C SER A 159 -14.69 8.09 8.91
N GLN A 160 -14.17 9.25 8.55
CA GLN A 160 -14.86 10.19 7.65
C GLN A 160 -15.00 9.60 6.24
N ALA A 161 -13.99 8.89 5.76
CA ALA A 161 -14.07 8.20 4.46
C ALA A 161 -15.19 7.16 4.46
N LEU A 162 -15.34 6.39 5.54
CA LEU A 162 -16.43 5.41 5.69
C LEU A 162 -17.81 6.09 5.70
N ASP A 163 -17.96 7.22 6.37
CA ASP A 163 -19.21 7.98 6.36
C ASP A 163 -19.60 8.40 4.95
N LYS A 164 -18.65 8.88 4.16
CA LYS A 164 -18.87 9.25 2.76
C LYS A 164 -19.26 8.04 1.91
N LEU A 165 -18.63 6.88 2.14
CA LEU A 165 -18.98 5.63 1.46
C LEU A 165 -20.42 5.20 1.77
N LYS A 166 -20.84 5.26 3.02
CA LYS A 166 -22.22 4.96 3.42
C LYS A 166 -23.23 5.88 2.72
N HIS A 167 -22.96 7.17 2.68
CA HIS A 167 -23.83 8.13 1.97
C HIS A 167 -23.88 7.87 0.46
N ALA A 168 -22.83 7.28 -0.11
CA ALA A 168 -22.78 6.87 -1.51
C ALA A 168 -23.42 5.51 -1.77
N GLY A 169 -23.97 4.86 -0.75
CA GLY A 169 -24.69 3.59 -0.86
C GLY A 169 -23.85 2.33 -0.70
N PHE A 170 -22.64 2.45 -0.17
CA PHE A 170 -21.78 1.30 0.10
C PHE A 170 -22.18 0.58 1.39
N TRP A 171 -22.17 -0.74 1.35
CA TRP A 171 -22.22 -1.60 2.53
C TRP A 171 -20.79 -1.84 3.02
N ILE A 172 -20.57 -1.66 4.32
CA ILE A 172 -19.26 -1.78 4.96
C ILE A 172 -19.13 -3.16 5.61
N PHE A 173 -18.16 -3.92 5.15
CA PHE A 173 -17.83 -5.25 5.68
C PHE A 173 -16.46 -5.24 6.33
N GLY A 174 -16.32 -5.97 7.41
CA GLY A 174 -15.06 -6.22 8.07
C GLY A 174 -14.83 -7.70 8.28
N THR A 175 -13.68 -8.07 8.79
CA THR A 175 -13.32 -9.46 9.10
C THR A 175 -13.32 -9.70 10.60
N ASP A 176 -13.95 -10.78 11.03
CA ASP A 176 -13.96 -11.21 12.43
C ASP A 176 -14.08 -12.74 12.49
N MET A 177 -13.76 -13.32 13.66
CA MET A 177 -13.88 -14.76 13.91
C MET A 177 -15.33 -15.23 14.09
N ASN A 178 -16.24 -14.34 14.43
CA ASN A 178 -17.63 -14.65 14.80
C ASN A 178 -18.66 -13.95 13.91
N GLY A 179 -18.33 -13.69 12.67
CA GLY A 179 -19.25 -13.07 11.71
C GLY A 179 -20.01 -14.08 10.85
N THR A 180 -20.61 -13.57 9.81
CA THR A 180 -21.22 -14.38 8.75
C THR A 180 -20.11 -15.13 8.00
N LEU A 181 -20.31 -16.41 7.73
CA LEU A 181 -19.35 -17.18 6.94
C LEU A 181 -19.20 -16.59 5.54
N SER A 182 -17.95 -16.50 5.06
CA SER A 182 -17.64 -15.96 3.74
C SER A 182 -18.39 -16.69 2.62
N THR A 183 -18.69 -17.96 2.81
CA THR A 183 -19.48 -18.78 1.86
C THR A 183 -20.95 -18.38 1.78
N LYS A 184 -21.46 -17.64 2.76
CA LYS A 184 -22.84 -17.13 2.84
C LYS A 184 -22.92 -15.61 2.68
N TRP A 185 -21.81 -14.98 2.37
CA TRP A 185 -21.75 -13.54 2.18
C TRP A 185 -22.51 -13.11 0.92
N ASN A 186 -23.44 -12.18 1.10
CA ASN A 186 -24.10 -11.55 -0.04
C ASN A 186 -23.17 -10.47 -0.62
N THR A 187 -22.58 -10.76 -1.76
CA THR A 187 -21.59 -9.89 -2.42
C THR A 187 -22.19 -9.00 -3.51
N ALA A 188 -23.51 -8.86 -3.56
CA ALA A 188 -24.17 -7.98 -4.52
C ALA A 188 -24.08 -6.51 -4.10
N GLY A 189 -24.05 -5.62 -5.08
CA GLY A 189 -24.11 -4.18 -4.87
C GLY A 189 -22.76 -3.53 -4.60
N LYS A 190 -22.79 -2.36 -3.98
CA LYS A 190 -21.62 -1.54 -3.67
C LYS A 190 -20.99 -1.98 -2.36
N LEU A 191 -19.82 -2.55 -2.42
CA LEU A 191 -19.14 -3.15 -1.27
C LEU A 191 -17.85 -2.38 -0.91
N ALA A 192 -17.68 -2.16 0.38
CA ALA A 192 -16.41 -1.73 0.97
C ALA A 192 -15.97 -2.79 1.98
N LEU A 193 -14.79 -3.38 1.76
CA LEU A 193 -14.23 -4.43 2.61
C LEU A 193 -13.03 -3.89 3.39
N ILE A 194 -13.08 -3.99 4.71
CA ILE A 194 -12.02 -3.53 5.60
C ILE A 194 -11.13 -4.69 6.01
N ILE A 195 -9.84 -4.54 5.76
CA ILE A 195 -8.80 -5.44 6.27
C ILE A 195 -8.07 -4.70 7.40
N GLY A 196 -8.02 -5.30 8.57
CA GLY A 196 -7.40 -4.72 9.75
C GLY A 196 -5.88 -4.91 9.82
N ASN A 197 -5.28 -4.30 10.85
CA ASN A 197 -3.87 -4.44 11.17
C ASN A 197 -3.50 -5.92 11.43
N GLU A 198 -2.28 -6.30 11.10
CA GLU A 198 -1.77 -7.68 11.19
C GLU A 198 -1.85 -8.27 12.61
N GLY A 199 -1.64 -7.43 13.64
CA GLY A 199 -1.67 -7.87 15.05
C GLY A 199 -2.94 -7.47 15.79
N LYS A 200 -3.48 -6.29 15.50
CA LYS A 200 -4.58 -5.68 16.28
C LYS A 200 -5.97 -5.83 15.62
N GLY A 201 -6.02 -6.24 14.35
CA GLY A 201 -7.26 -6.28 13.58
C GLY A 201 -7.81 -4.88 13.27
N ILE A 202 -9.11 -4.79 13.09
CA ILE A 202 -9.80 -3.53 12.83
C ILE A 202 -9.86 -2.70 14.12
N SER A 203 -9.52 -1.41 14.04
CA SER A 203 -9.59 -0.51 15.20
C SER A 203 -11.03 -0.34 15.71
N ALA A 204 -11.18 -0.08 17.02
CA ALA A 204 -12.49 -0.01 17.66
C ALA A 204 -13.42 1.05 17.05
N ASN A 205 -12.86 2.23 16.68
CA ASN A 205 -13.62 3.29 16.03
C ASN A 205 -14.15 2.87 14.65
N ILE A 206 -13.34 2.20 13.89
CA ILE A 206 -13.72 1.71 12.54
C ILE A 206 -14.71 0.56 12.64
N LYS A 207 -14.51 -0.34 13.60
CA LYS A 207 -15.39 -1.48 13.85
C LYS A 207 -16.85 -1.07 14.11
N LYS A 208 -17.06 0.06 14.77
CA LYS A 208 -18.41 0.60 15.03
C LYS A 208 -19.17 0.99 13.76
N GLN A 209 -18.48 1.22 12.66
CA GLN A 209 -19.07 1.64 11.38
C GLN A 209 -19.29 0.46 10.42
N VAL A 210 -18.86 -0.74 10.81
CA VAL A 210 -19.05 -1.95 10.01
C VAL A 210 -20.51 -2.40 10.07
N ASP A 211 -21.10 -2.65 8.91
CA ASP A 211 -22.48 -3.14 8.81
C ASP A 211 -22.55 -4.64 9.12
N GLU A 212 -21.57 -5.40 8.65
CA GLU A 212 -21.55 -6.85 8.85
C GLU A 212 -20.10 -7.35 8.88
N MET A 213 -19.84 -8.25 9.82
CA MET A 213 -18.55 -8.97 9.90
C MET A 213 -18.60 -10.26 9.11
N ILE A 214 -17.53 -10.54 8.38
CA ILE A 214 -17.37 -11.75 7.57
C ILE A 214 -16.28 -12.61 8.18
N THR A 215 -16.54 -13.89 8.29
CA THR A 215 -15.65 -14.89 8.84
C THR A 215 -15.19 -15.86 7.77
N ILE A 216 -13.86 -16.05 7.65
CA ILE A 216 -13.30 -17.12 6.84
C ILE A 216 -13.33 -18.39 7.70
N PRO A 217 -14.10 -19.43 7.30
CA PRO A 217 -14.14 -20.67 8.07
C PRO A 217 -12.76 -21.35 8.07
N MET A 218 -12.31 -21.77 9.24
CA MET A 218 -11.04 -22.45 9.43
C MET A 218 -11.26 -23.72 10.23
N ASN A 219 -10.46 -24.75 9.92
CA ASN A 219 -10.53 -26.05 10.56
C ASN A 219 -9.10 -26.51 10.94
N GLY A 220 -8.52 -25.84 11.90
CA GLY A 220 -7.16 -26.14 12.34
C GLY A 220 -6.87 -25.53 13.72
N HIS A 221 -5.60 -25.52 14.09
CA HIS A 221 -5.15 -25.01 15.39
C HIS A 221 -4.79 -23.51 15.35
N VAL A 222 -4.45 -22.97 14.19
CA VAL A 222 -4.17 -21.54 14.04
C VAL A 222 -5.47 -20.74 14.10
N GLN A 223 -5.40 -19.59 14.75
CA GLN A 223 -6.60 -18.75 14.97
C GLN A 223 -6.76 -17.64 13.94
N SER A 224 -5.75 -17.39 13.13
CA SER A 224 -5.78 -16.33 12.13
C SER A 224 -4.91 -16.68 10.92
N LEU A 225 -5.22 -16.07 9.79
CA LEU A 225 -4.42 -16.11 8.57
C LEU A 225 -3.60 -14.83 8.46
N ASN A 226 -2.51 -14.89 7.70
CA ASN A 226 -1.81 -13.68 7.27
C ASN A 226 -2.80 -12.69 6.62
N ALA A 227 -2.63 -11.40 6.88
CA ALA A 227 -3.56 -10.37 6.42
C ALA A 227 -3.74 -10.36 4.90
N SER A 228 -2.67 -10.53 4.13
CA SER A 228 -2.74 -10.59 2.67
C SER A 228 -3.45 -11.83 2.15
N VAL A 229 -3.30 -12.95 2.85
CA VAL A 229 -4.00 -14.21 2.53
C VAL A 229 -5.49 -14.10 2.82
N ALA A 230 -5.86 -13.59 3.99
CA ALA A 230 -7.27 -13.35 4.33
C ALA A 230 -7.93 -12.40 3.33
N ALA A 231 -7.26 -11.31 3.00
CA ALA A 231 -7.73 -10.35 2.00
C ALA A 231 -7.92 -11.01 0.64
N ALA A 232 -6.99 -11.85 0.20
CA ALA A 232 -7.07 -12.55 -1.07
C ALA A 232 -8.28 -13.49 -1.14
N ILE A 233 -8.52 -14.26 -0.08
CA ILE A 233 -9.67 -15.16 -0.01
C ILE A 233 -10.98 -14.38 -0.16
N LEU A 234 -11.12 -13.27 0.53
CA LEU A 234 -12.34 -12.47 0.51
C LEU A 234 -12.51 -11.69 -0.80
N MET A 235 -11.44 -11.13 -1.35
CA MET A 235 -11.49 -10.50 -2.67
C MET A 235 -11.90 -11.50 -3.75
N TYR A 236 -11.36 -12.70 -3.69
CA TYR A 236 -11.70 -13.74 -4.67
C TYR A 236 -13.14 -14.25 -4.48
N GLU A 237 -13.63 -14.32 -3.27
CA GLU A 237 -15.04 -14.67 -3.00
C GLU A 237 -15.99 -13.69 -3.69
N VAL A 238 -15.71 -12.39 -3.62
CA VAL A 238 -16.49 -11.37 -4.34
C VAL A 238 -16.36 -11.54 -5.84
N PHE A 239 -15.13 -11.69 -6.33
CA PHE A 239 -14.83 -11.79 -7.76
C PHE A 239 -15.51 -13.00 -8.41
N ARG A 240 -15.40 -14.19 -7.81
CA ARG A 240 -16.01 -15.40 -8.37
C ARG A 240 -17.52 -15.34 -8.46
N ASN A 241 -18.18 -14.61 -7.58
CA ASN A 241 -19.63 -14.40 -7.63
C ASN A 241 -20.08 -13.42 -8.71
N ARG A 242 -19.14 -12.79 -9.39
CA ARG A 242 -19.37 -11.81 -10.45
C ARG A 242 -18.88 -12.27 -11.83
N LEU A 243 -18.41 -13.52 -11.93
CA LEU A 243 -17.97 -14.15 -13.18
C LEU A 243 -19.19 -14.67 -14.05
#